data_a42d2993196b2500e845eae00f76f8a6
#
_entry.id   a42d2993196b2500e845eae00f76f8a6
#
_cell.length_a   1.000
_cell.length_b   1.000
_cell.length_c   1.000
_cell.angle_alpha   90.00
_cell.angle_beta   90.00
_cell.angle_gamma   90.00
#
_symmetry.space_group_name_H-M   'P 1'
#
loop_
_entity.id
_entity.type
_entity.pdbx_description
1 polymer ?
#
loop_
_entity_poly.entity_id
_entity_poly.type
_entity_poly.pdbx_seq_one_letter_code
_entity_poly.pdbx_strand_id
1 'polypeptide(L)'
;MAISSIEHRSGWYDIFDARGKKATDYIGELLGWSDRFFIVMKGSGYDTYDEQGKKIKSISTNIGNFVSICADQFIVRKGSWLDTYDAWGKKISTRAAR
;
A
#
# COMPACT_ATOMS: atom_id res chain seq x y z
N MET A 1 10.35 -5.29 11.72
CA MET A 1 9.38 -4.62 12.60
C MET A 1 8.11 -4.32 11.83
N ALA A 2 6.97 -4.49 12.48
CA ALA A 2 5.69 -4.30 11.83
C ALA A 2 5.19 -2.87 11.94
N ILE A 3 4.42 -2.42 10.96
CA ILE A 3 3.73 -1.14 11.01
C ILE A 3 2.57 -1.30 11.99
N SER A 4 2.52 -0.47 13.00
CA SER A 4 1.47 -0.51 14.01
C SER A 4 0.42 0.57 13.81
N SER A 5 0.84 1.75 13.36
CA SER A 5 -0.08 2.85 13.10
C SER A 5 0.54 3.84 12.14
N ILE A 6 -0.31 4.63 11.50
CA ILE A 6 0.11 5.73 10.63
C ILE A 6 -0.70 6.95 11.02
N GLU A 7 0.00 8.08 11.27
CA GLU A 7 -0.65 9.35 11.60
C GLU A 7 -0.47 10.32 10.45
N HIS A 8 -1.57 10.95 10.05
CA HIS A 8 -1.55 11.96 9.01
C HIS A 8 -1.24 13.33 9.63
N ARG A 9 -0.21 13.98 9.10
CA ARG A 9 0.16 15.34 9.51
C ARG A 9 0.25 16.21 8.27
N SER A 10 0.05 17.50 8.44
CA SER A 10 0.04 18.50 7.36
C SER A 10 0.89 18.14 6.15
N GLY A 11 0.34 17.38 5.21
CA GLY A 11 1.00 17.03 3.95
C GLY A 11 1.85 15.76 3.99
N TRP A 12 1.99 15.10 5.13
CA TRP A 12 2.70 13.83 5.17
C TRP A 12 2.13 12.87 6.20
N TYR A 13 2.67 11.65 6.22
CA TYR A 13 2.23 10.58 7.11
C TYR A 13 3.42 10.11 7.93
N ASP A 14 3.21 9.99 9.25
CA ASP A 14 4.19 9.41 10.17
C ASP A 14 3.82 7.95 10.39
N ILE A 15 4.78 7.06 10.19
CA ILE A 15 4.57 5.62 10.26
C ILE A 15 5.28 5.08 11.49
N PHE A 16 4.52 4.41 12.37
CA PHE A 16 5.00 3.94 13.67
C PHE A 16 5.04 2.42 13.72
N ASP A 17 6.05 1.89 14.41
CA ASP A 17 6.16 0.46 14.66
C ASP A 17 5.34 0.06 15.90
N ALA A 18 5.37 -1.23 16.26
CA ALA A 18 4.59 -1.77 17.37
C ALA A 18 5.00 -1.20 18.73
N ARG A 19 6.18 -0.59 18.83
CA ARG A 19 6.64 0.03 20.07
C ARG A 19 6.25 1.50 20.17
N GLY A 20 5.54 2.01 19.16
CA GLY A 20 5.21 3.42 19.09
C GLY A 20 6.36 4.31 18.60
N LYS A 21 7.45 3.71 18.16
CA LYS A 21 8.58 4.46 17.63
C LYS A 21 8.35 4.77 16.16
N LYS A 22 8.63 6.02 15.77
CA LYS A 22 8.47 6.42 14.37
C LYS A 22 9.52 5.73 13.51
N ALA A 23 9.07 4.89 12.58
CA ALA A 23 9.94 4.17 11.66
C ALA A 23 10.35 5.06 10.51
N THR A 24 9.41 5.86 9.97
CA THR A 24 9.66 6.74 8.84
C THR A 24 8.53 7.74 8.71
N ASP A 25 8.70 8.71 7.80
CA ASP A 25 7.61 9.58 7.38
C ASP A 25 7.54 9.60 5.86
N TYR A 26 6.40 10.03 5.33
CA TYR A 26 6.21 10.05 3.90
C TYR A 26 5.26 11.16 3.49
N ILE A 27 5.57 11.83 2.38
CA ILE A 27 4.72 12.87 1.79
C ILE A 27 4.03 12.27 0.57
N GLY A 28 2.70 12.35 0.54
CA GLY A 28 1.93 11.82 -0.58
C GLY A 28 0.54 11.43 -0.16
N GLU A 29 -0.15 10.71 -1.05
CA GLU A 29 -1.51 10.23 -0.80
C GLU A 29 -1.46 8.77 -0.37
N LEU A 30 -1.66 8.53 0.92
CA LEU A 30 -1.71 7.17 1.44
C LEU A 30 -3.03 6.52 1.06
N LEU A 31 -2.96 5.38 0.38
CA LEU A 31 -4.15 4.62 0.00
C LEU A 31 -4.50 3.57 1.04
N GLY A 32 -3.51 2.91 1.63
CA GLY A 32 -3.74 1.90 2.63
C GLY A 32 -2.45 1.38 3.21
N TRP A 33 -2.57 0.61 4.28
CA TRP A 33 -1.42 0.02 4.93
C TRP A 33 -1.83 -1.26 5.68
N SER A 34 -0.82 -2.13 5.84
CA SER A 34 -0.93 -3.31 6.69
C SER A 34 0.26 -3.28 7.65
N ASP A 35 0.43 -4.32 8.44
CA ASP A 35 1.60 -4.39 9.32
C ASP A 35 2.91 -4.64 8.53
N ARG A 36 2.82 -4.98 7.24
CA ARG A 36 3.96 -5.34 6.42
C ARG A 36 4.40 -4.27 5.44
N PHE A 37 3.45 -3.51 4.89
CA PHE A 37 3.78 -2.51 3.89
C PHE A 37 2.67 -1.47 3.78
N PHE A 38 2.95 -0.39 3.06
CA PHE A 38 1.92 0.60 2.77
C PHE A 38 2.01 1.02 1.31
N ILE A 39 0.90 1.56 0.79
CA ILE A 39 0.77 1.97 -0.60
C ILE A 39 0.38 3.43 -0.65
N VAL A 40 1.08 4.19 -1.50
CA VAL A 40 0.74 5.59 -1.76
C VAL A 40 0.49 5.77 -3.25
N MET A 41 -0.40 6.69 -3.58
CA MET A 41 -0.63 7.11 -4.96
C MET A 41 0.34 8.21 -5.29
N LYS A 42 1.10 8.05 -6.37
CA LYS A 42 2.02 9.08 -6.82
C LYS A 42 1.94 9.18 -8.34
N GLY A 43 1.33 10.25 -8.82
CA GLY A 43 1.09 10.41 -10.25
C GLY A 43 0.18 9.30 -10.76
N SER A 44 0.62 8.56 -11.77
CA SER A 44 -0.12 7.44 -12.33
C SER A 44 0.40 6.09 -11.82
N GLY A 45 0.99 6.07 -10.62
CA GLY A 45 1.56 4.86 -10.05
C GLY A 45 1.14 4.61 -8.62
N TYR A 46 1.13 3.34 -8.25
CA TYR A 46 1.03 2.90 -6.87
C TYR A 46 2.45 2.57 -6.41
N ASP A 47 2.93 3.30 -5.42
CA ASP A 47 4.25 3.04 -4.84
C ASP A 47 4.08 2.25 -3.55
N THR A 48 4.71 1.08 -3.48
CA THR A 48 4.69 0.27 -2.27
C THR A 48 5.97 0.46 -1.49
N TYR A 49 5.84 0.52 -0.18
CA TYR A 49 6.95 0.74 0.74
C TYR A 49 6.88 -0.29 1.86
N ASP A 50 8.05 -0.74 2.32
CA ASP A 50 8.10 -1.70 3.41
C ASP A 50 7.87 -0.99 4.76
N GLU A 51 7.91 -1.77 5.84
CA GLU A 51 7.62 -1.28 7.19
C GLU A 51 8.66 -0.29 7.70
N GLN A 52 9.79 -0.16 7.01
CA GLN A 52 10.84 0.79 7.34
C GLN A 52 10.80 2.03 6.44
N GLY A 53 9.83 2.08 5.53
CA GLY A 53 9.69 3.20 4.61
C GLY A 53 10.56 3.10 3.38
N LYS A 54 11.13 1.93 3.12
CA LYS A 54 11.96 1.71 1.94
C LYS A 54 11.08 1.28 0.78
N LYS A 55 11.24 1.93 -0.36
CA LYS A 55 10.42 1.66 -1.53
C LYS A 55 10.65 0.24 -2.04
N ILE A 56 9.54 -0.50 -2.22
CA ILE A 56 9.59 -1.85 -2.76
C ILE A 56 9.44 -1.82 -4.27
N LYS A 57 8.40 -1.16 -4.78
CA LYS A 57 8.07 -1.19 -6.20
C LYS A 57 7.18 -0.02 -6.58
N SER A 58 7.26 0.41 -7.84
CA SER A 58 6.27 1.30 -8.46
C SER A 58 5.44 0.46 -9.43
N ILE A 59 4.11 0.54 -9.29
CA ILE A 59 3.18 -0.28 -10.05
C ILE A 59 2.23 0.65 -10.78
N SER A 60 2.00 0.41 -12.08
CA SER A 60 1.10 1.25 -12.86
C SER A 60 -0.34 1.18 -12.35
N THR A 61 -1.03 2.32 -12.30
CA THR A 61 -2.45 2.35 -11.93
C THR A 61 -3.34 1.67 -12.98
N ASN A 62 -2.77 1.28 -14.13
CA ASN A 62 -3.51 0.52 -15.14
C ASN A 62 -3.98 -0.84 -14.65
N ILE A 63 -3.44 -1.34 -13.55
CA ILE A 63 -3.90 -2.61 -12.98
C ILE A 63 -5.28 -2.52 -12.35
N GLY A 64 -5.78 -1.32 -12.09
CA GLY A 64 -7.12 -1.11 -11.54
C GLY A 64 -7.12 -0.13 -10.38
N ASN A 65 -8.29 0.02 -9.76
CA ASN A 65 -8.47 0.94 -8.64
C ASN A 65 -8.23 0.21 -7.32
N PHE A 66 -7.51 0.86 -6.42
CA PHE A 66 -7.21 0.29 -5.11
C PHE A 66 -8.50 0.02 -4.33
N VAL A 67 -8.60 -1.16 -3.72
CA VAL A 67 -9.74 -1.57 -2.91
C VAL A 67 -9.34 -1.78 -1.45
N SER A 68 -8.36 -2.63 -1.20
CA SER A 68 -7.96 -2.95 0.16
C SER A 68 -6.56 -3.52 0.21
N ILE A 69 -6.02 -3.61 1.42
CA ILE A 69 -4.68 -4.13 1.67
C ILE A 69 -4.73 -5.04 2.90
N CYS A 70 -3.98 -6.13 2.88
CA CYS A 70 -3.93 -7.08 3.98
C CYS A 70 -2.61 -7.84 3.94
N ALA A 71 -1.93 -7.91 5.07
CA ALA A 71 -0.63 -8.59 5.19
C ALA A 71 0.34 -8.07 4.12
N ASP A 72 0.81 -8.92 3.21
CA ASP A 72 1.74 -8.53 2.16
C ASP A 72 1.08 -8.48 0.77
N GLN A 73 -0.24 -8.33 0.74
CA GLN A 73 -1.03 -8.32 -0.50
C GLN A 73 -1.99 -7.14 -0.53
N PHE A 74 -2.38 -6.75 -1.73
CA PHE A 74 -3.43 -5.74 -1.90
C PHE A 74 -4.34 -6.13 -3.06
N ILE A 75 -5.55 -5.56 -3.06
CA ILE A 75 -6.58 -5.87 -4.03
C ILE A 75 -6.93 -4.62 -4.81
N VAL A 76 -7.05 -4.77 -6.13
CA VAL A 76 -7.53 -3.71 -7.02
C VAL A 76 -8.72 -4.22 -7.81
N ARG A 77 -9.58 -3.29 -8.20
CA ARG A 77 -10.72 -3.60 -9.05
C ARG A 77 -10.48 -3.09 -10.45
N LYS A 78 -10.58 -3.99 -11.42
CA LYS A 78 -10.46 -3.63 -12.83
C LYS A 78 -11.71 -4.13 -13.56
N GLY A 79 -12.61 -3.22 -13.90
CA GLY A 79 -13.88 -3.58 -14.50
C GLY A 79 -14.70 -4.46 -13.57
N SER A 80 -15.01 -5.68 -14.03
CA SER A 80 -15.80 -6.66 -13.24
C SER A 80 -14.91 -7.63 -12.45
N TRP A 81 -13.63 -7.34 -12.33
CA TRP A 81 -12.67 -8.26 -11.72
C TRP A 81 -11.99 -7.64 -10.52
N LEU A 82 -11.71 -8.48 -9.52
CA LEU A 82 -10.88 -8.14 -8.38
C LEU A 82 -9.57 -8.92 -8.52
N ASP A 83 -8.47 -8.19 -8.64
CA ASP A 83 -7.14 -8.78 -8.80
C ASP A 83 -6.35 -8.58 -7.52
N THR A 84 -5.73 -9.65 -7.02
CA THR A 84 -4.88 -9.60 -5.84
C THR A 84 -3.42 -9.59 -6.29
N TYR A 85 -2.66 -8.63 -5.77
CA TYR A 85 -1.24 -8.47 -6.04
C TYR A 85 -0.45 -8.50 -4.75
N ASP A 86 0.81 -8.94 -4.81
CA ASP A 86 1.72 -8.80 -3.68
C ASP A 86 2.36 -7.40 -3.68
N ALA A 87 3.17 -7.12 -2.66
CA ALA A 87 3.80 -5.81 -2.53
C ALA A 87 4.79 -5.51 -3.66
N TRP A 88 5.24 -6.52 -4.39
CA TRP A 88 6.14 -6.37 -5.52
C TRP A 88 5.43 -6.23 -6.85
N GLY A 89 4.09 -6.22 -6.84
CA GLY A 89 3.31 -6.04 -8.05
C GLY A 89 3.05 -7.31 -8.83
N LYS A 90 3.28 -8.47 -8.23
CA LYS A 90 3.02 -9.74 -8.86
C LYS A 90 1.56 -10.14 -8.64
N LYS A 91 0.83 -10.43 -9.71
CA LYS A 91 -0.55 -10.86 -9.60
C LYS A 91 -0.63 -12.26 -9.01
N ILE A 92 -1.40 -12.40 -7.94
CA ILE A 92 -1.56 -13.66 -7.23
C ILE A 92 -2.83 -14.38 -7.68
N SER A 93 -3.93 -13.65 -7.79
CA SER A 93 -5.20 -14.25 -8.15
C SER A 93 -6.15 -13.22 -8.76
N THR A 94 -7.21 -13.72 -9.38
CA THR A 94 -8.26 -12.91 -9.98
C THR A 94 -9.59 -13.56 -9.64
N ARG A 95 -10.59 -12.76 -9.29
CA ARG A 95 -11.94 -13.26 -9.06
C ARG A 95 -12.95 -12.22 -9.54
N ALA A 96 -14.17 -12.67 -9.78
CA ALA A 96 -15.23 -11.76 -10.19
C ALA A 96 -15.60 -10.81 -9.06
N ALA A 97 -15.76 -9.53 -9.39
CA ALA A 97 -16.22 -8.52 -8.44
C ALA A 97 -17.74 -8.60 -8.32
N ARG A 98 -18.23 -8.88 -7.11
CA ARG A 98 -19.65 -8.96 -6.88
C ARG A 98 -20.05 -8.23 -5.63
#